data_1c3b79bf1b83611624ab9c8378fafe70
#
_entry.id   1c3b79bf1b83611624ab9c8378fafe70
#
_cell.length_a   1.000
_cell.length_b   1.000
_cell.length_c   1.000
_cell.angle_alpha   90.00
_cell.angle_beta   90.00
_cell.angle_gamma   90.00
#
_symmetry.space_group_name_H-M   'P 1'
#
loop_
_entity.id
_entity.type
_entity.pdbx_description
1 polymer ?
#
loop_
_entity_poly.entity_id
_entity_poly.type
_entity_poly.pdbx_seq_one_letter_code
_entity_poly.pdbx_strand_id
1 'polypeptide(L)'
;MDYRSIMNGDRRGPLAALMRAGLLIASFPYRGAVARRNRRFDSGVKPIEKCGAPVISVGNLTTGGTGKTPIVAYLARWFRERDVRVAIVSRGYGRGDADENDEAAELHQRLPDVPHVQNPDRVEAARIAVEELETELIL
;
A
#
# COMPACT_ATOMS: atom_id res chain seq x y z
N MET A 1 12.92 -15.88 -15.80
CA MET A 1 13.22 -16.73 -14.63
C MET A 1 12.21 -16.40 -13.54
N ASP A 2 11.46 -17.38 -13.09
CA ASP A 2 10.47 -17.14 -12.03
C ASP A 2 11.18 -17.18 -10.67
N TYR A 3 11.45 -16.00 -10.10
CA TYR A 3 12.11 -15.85 -8.80
C TYR A 3 11.29 -16.43 -7.65
N ARG A 4 9.95 -16.52 -7.81
CA ARG A 4 9.04 -17.07 -6.80
C ARG A 4 9.30 -18.55 -6.54
N SER A 5 9.57 -19.35 -7.60
CA SER A 5 9.90 -20.76 -7.47
C SER A 5 11.23 -21.03 -6.73
N ILE A 6 12.14 -20.05 -6.76
CA ILE A 6 13.40 -20.11 -6.01
C ILE A 6 13.16 -19.78 -4.54
N MET A 7 12.35 -18.76 -4.25
CA MET A 7 12.05 -18.32 -2.87
C MET A 7 11.19 -19.33 -2.12
N ASN A 8 10.19 -19.92 -2.77
CA ASN A 8 9.28 -20.90 -2.16
C ASN A 8 9.92 -22.27 -1.92
N GLY A 9 11.14 -22.51 -2.44
CA GLY A 9 11.84 -23.78 -2.26
C GLY A 9 11.48 -24.87 -3.27
N ASP A 10 10.63 -24.57 -4.27
CA ASP A 10 10.19 -25.52 -5.29
C ASP A 10 11.36 -25.95 -6.20
N ARG A 11 12.30 -25.04 -6.45
CA ARG A 11 13.56 -25.37 -7.14
C ARG A 11 14.62 -25.84 -6.15
N ARG A 12 15.01 -27.10 -6.32
CA ARG A 12 16.11 -27.73 -5.58
C ARG A 12 17.35 -27.78 -6.48
N GLY A 13 18.54 -27.47 -5.91
CA GLY A 13 19.82 -27.50 -6.63
C GLY A 13 20.83 -26.55 -6.00
N PRO A 14 22.15 -26.77 -6.27
CA PRO A 14 23.21 -25.97 -5.65
C PRO A 14 23.12 -24.48 -6.01
N LEU A 15 22.71 -24.13 -7.22
CA LEU A 15 22.51 -22.75 -7.63
C LEU A 15 21.36 -22.06 -6.88
N ALA A 16 20.24 -22.78 -6.70
CA ALA A 16 19.09 -22.24 -5.94
C ALA A 16 19.43 -22.10 -4.44
N ALA A 17 20.24 -23.00 -3.90
CA ALA A 17 20.75 -22.89 -2.53
C ALA A 17 21.67 -21.69 -2.35
N LEU A 18 22.59 -21.44 -3.31
CA LEU A 18 23.47 -20.30 -3.30
C LEU A 18 22.71 -18.97 -3.40
N MET A 19 21.71 -18.90 -4.28
CA MET A 19 20.85 -17.70 -4.39
C MET A 19 20.06 -17.44 -3.11
N ARG A 20 19.51 -18.46 -2.48
CA ARG A 20 18.83 -18.34 -1.17
C ARG A 20 19.77 -17.87 -0.07
N ALA A 21 20.98 -18.42 0.00
CA ALA A 21 21.99 -17.97 0.95
C ALA A 21 22.38 -16.52 0.72
N GLY A 22 22.57 -16.08 -0.53
CA GLY A 22 22.83 -14.70 -0.88
C GLY A 22 21.71 -13.76 -0.45
N LEU A 23 20.44 -14.13 -0.71
CA LEU A 23 19.27 -13.36 -0.28
C LEU A 23 19.15 -13.28 1.25
N LEU A 24 19.45 -14.36 1.96
CA LEU A 24 19.51 -14.39 3.42
C LEU A 24 20.57 -13.41 3.94
N ILE A 25 21.78 -13.45 3.41
CA ILE A 25 22.84 -12.53 3.80
C ILE A 25 22.42 -11.07 3.51
N ALA A 26 21.86 -10.79 2.33
CA ALA A 26 21.35 -9.47 1.97
C ALA A 26 20.19 -9.00 2.85
N SER A 27 19.46 -9.91 3.47
CA SER A 27 18.36 -9.55 4.38
C SER A 27 18.82 -8.89 5.68
N PHE A 28 20.03 -9.19 6.16
CA PHE A 28 20.54 -8.62 7.43
C PHE A 28 20.71 -7.09 7.37
N PRO A 29 21.45 -6.51 6.40
CA PRO A 29 21.56 -5.06 6.30
C PRO A 29 20.21 -4.41 6.02
N TYR A 30 19.32 -5.03 5.24
CA TYR A 30 17.96 -4.55 5.04
C TYR A 30 17.17 -4.48 6.35
N ARG A 31 17.20 -5.54 7.18
CA ARG A 31 16.56 -5.56 8.50
C ARG A 31 17.13 -4.48 9.42
N GLY A 32 18.45 -4.28 9.40
CA GLY A 32 19.11 -3.20 10.14
C GLY A 32 18.64 -1.81 9.71
N ALA A 33 18.53 -1.58 8.40
CA ALA A 33 18.05 -0.31 7.85
C ALA A 33 16.58 -0.06 8.22
N VAL A 34 15.72 -1.08 8.14
CA VAL A 34 14.30 -1.00 8.55
C VAL A 34 14.18 -0.74 10.04
N ALA A 35 14.91 -1.47 10.88
CA ALA A 35 14.92 -1.28 12.32
C ALA A 35 15.37 0.14 12.71
N ARG A 36 16.45 0.66 12.06
CA ARG A 36 16.91 2.03 12.27
C ARG A 36 15.87 3.06 11.86
N ARG A 37 15.18 2.83 10.71
CA ARG A 37 14.10 3.70 10.26
C ARG A 37 12.95 3.74 11.28
N ASN A 38 12.50 2.58 11.73
CA ASN A 38 11.39 2.48 12.69
C ASN A 38 11.75 3.17 14.01
N ARG A 39 12.95 2.91 14.57
CA ARG A 39 13.43 3.60 15.76
C ARG A 39 13.42 5.13 15.67
N ARG A 40 13.66 5.69 14.46
CA ARG A 40 13.60 7.14 14.25
C ARG A 40 12.18 7.69 14.33
N PHE A 41 11.18 6.91 13.93
CA PHE A 41 9.78 7.26 14.13
C PHE A 41 9.36 7.08 15.60
N ASP A 42 9.72 5.96 16.21
CA ASP A 42 9.39 5.64 17.61
C ASP A 42 10.00 6.65 18.60
N SER A 43 11.22 7.14 18.30
CA SER A 43 11.92 8.14 19.11
C SER A 43 11.51 9.60 18.83
N GLY A 44 10.56 9.83 17.90
CA GLY A 44 10.13 11.18 17.52
C GLY A 44 11.14 11.99 16.70
N VAL A 45 12.29 11.40 16.34
CA VAL A 45 13.29 12.07 15.46
C VAL A 45 12.73 12.31 14.06
N LYS A 46 11.85 11.41 13.59
CA LYS A 46 11.05 11.65 12.39
C LYS A 46 9.62 11.99 12.80
N PRO A 47 9.07 13.10 12.34
CA PRO A 47 7.68 13.45 12.62
C PRO A 47 6.74 12.41 12.00
N ILE A 48 5.67 12.10 12.73
CA ILE A 48 4.52 11.37 12.20
C ILE A 48 3.49 12.43 11.82
N GLU A 49 3.25 12.55 10.53
CA GLU A 49 2.23 13.46 10.02
C GLU A 49 0.83 12.95 10.37
N LYS A 50 -0.02 13.86 10.84
CA LYS A 50 -1.42 13.59 11.14
C LYS A 50 -2.28 14.32 10.11
N CYS A 51 -3.14 13.61 9.44
CA CYS A 51 -3.99 14.17 8.39
C CYS A 51 -5.39 14.62 8.86
N GLY A 52 -5.68 14.58 10.15
CA GLY A 52 -6.97 15.04 10.70
C GLY A 52 -8.10 14.00 10.63
N ALA A 53 -7.97 12.93 9.87
CA ALA A 53 -8.92 11.82 9.80
C ALA A 53 -8.25 10.48 10.16
N PRO A 54 -9.00 9.49 10.66
CA PRO A 54 -8.51 8.13 10.81
C PRO A 54 -8.07 7.52 9.48
N VAL A 55 -6.99 6.74 9.51
CA VAL A 55 -6.45 6.06 8.32
C VAL A 55 -6.42 4.55 8.55
N ILE A 56 -7.07 3.79 7.68
CA ILE A 56 -6.99 2.32 7.64
C ILE A 56 -6.10 1.92 6.47
N SER A 57 -4.92 1.38 6.78
CA SER A 57 -3.97 0.94 5.75
C SER A 57 -4.19 -0.52 5.37
N VAL A 58 -4.53 -0.75 4.11
CA VAL A 58 -4.64 -2.10 3.53
C VAL A 58 -3.36 -2.42 2.78
N GLY A 59 -2.55 -3.31 3.33
CA GLY A 59 -1.25 -3.70 2.79
C GLY A 59 -1.15 -5.18 2.44
N ASN A 60 -0.08 -5.56 1.74
CA ASN A 60 0.27 -6.94 1.44
C ASN A 60 1.43 -7.43 2.28
N LEU A 61 1.36 -8.68 2.72
CA LEU A 61 2.49 -9.41 3.29
C LEU A 61 3.34 -10.09 2.21
N THR A 62 2.77 -10.30 1.02
CA THR A 62 3.42 -10.97 -0.11
C THR A 62 3.35 -10.11 -1.37
N THR A 63 4.25 -10.37 -2.33
CA THR A 63 4.23 -9.73 -3.64
C THR A 63 3.21 -10.44 -4.57
N GLY A 64 2.34 -9.68 -5.23
CA GLY A 64 1.35 -10.16 -6.20
C GLY A 64 -0.10 -9.81 -5.87
N GLY A 65 -1.01 -10.20 -6.73
CA GLY A 65 -2.44 -9.95 -6.61
C GLY A 65 -3.05 -10.69 -5.41
N THR A 66 -3.08 -10.04 -4.26
CA THR A 66 -3.51 -10.61 -2.98
C THR A 66 -4.92 -10.18 -2.56
N GLY A 67 -5.69 -9.64 -3.51
CA GLY A 67 -7.08 -9.24 -3.25
C GLY A 67 -7.23 -7.94 -2.43
N LYS A 68 -6.25 -7.02 -2.48
CA LYS A 68 -6.38 -5.69 -1.83
C LYS A 68 -7.58 -4.92 -2.34
N THR A 69 -7.71 -4.78 -3.65
CA THR A 69 -8.76 -4.01 -4.30
C THR A 69 -10.16 -4.45 -3.87
N PRO A 70 -10.51 -5.76 -3.85
CA PRO A 70 -11.78 -6.22 -3.29
C PRO A 70 -11.97 -5.89 -1.80
N ILE A 71 -10.91 -5.96 -0.99
CA ILE A 71 -11.00 -5.64 0.45
C ILE A 71 -11.22 -4.14 0.64
N VAL A 72 -10.49 -3.29 -0.08
CA VAL A 72 -10.69 -1.83 -0.05
C VAL A 72 -12.10 -1.47 -0.49
N ALA A 73 -12.58 -2.06 -1.58
CA ALA A 73 -13.94 -1.84 -2.07
C ALA A 73 -15.01 -2.29 -1.05
N TYR A 74 -14.80 -3.42 -0.38
CA TYR A 74 -15.70 -3.90 0.67
C TYR A 74 -15.72 -2.93 1.87
N LEU A 75 -14.57 -2.52 2.36
CA LEU A 75 -14.48 -1.58 3.49
C LEU A 75 -15.10 -0.22 3.14
N ALA A 76 -14.81 0.33 1.97
CA ALA A 76 -15.40 1.59 1.53
C ALA A 76 -16.92 1.54 1.51
N ARG A 77 -17.48 0.46 0.94
CA ARG A 77 -18.94 0.24 0.93
C ARG A 77 -19.49 0.10 2.34
N TRP A 78 -18.84 -0.67 3.19
CA TRP A 78 -19.28 -0.92 4.56
C TRP A 78 -19.36 0.35 5.41
N PHE A 79 -18.37 1.25 5.26
CA PHE A 79 -18.39 2.55 5.95
C PHE A 79 -19.42 3.50 5.37
N ARG A 80 -19.57 3.55 4.04
CA ARG A 80 -20.58 4.36 3.38
C ARG A 80 -22.02 4.00 3.78
N GLU A 81 -22.31 2.71 3.90
CA GLU A 81 -23.62 2.24 4.38
C GLU A 81 -23.94 2.69 5.81
N ARG A 82 -22.95 3.28 6.49
CA ARG A 82 -23.05 3.85 7.85
C ARG A 82 -22.89 5.37 7.86
N ASP A 83 -23.11 5.99 6.71
CA ASP A 83 -23.01 7.44 6.52
C ASP A 83 -21.64 8.06 6.85
N VAL A 84 -20.55 7.25 6.77
CA VAL A 84 -19.18 7.74 6.92
C VAL A 84 -18.63 8.16 5.56
N ARG A 85 -18.17 9.40 5.45
CA ARG A 85 -17.53 9.93 4.25
C ARG A 85 -16.11 9.36 4.10
N VAL A 86 -15.96 8.42 3.16
CA VAL A 86 -14.71 7.69 2.92
C VAL A 86 -14.02 8.20 1.67
N ALA A 87 -12.71 8.36 1.69
CA ALA A 87 -11.89 8.46 0.50
C ALA A 87 -10.84 7.33 0.43
N ILE A 88 -10.50 6.93 -0.78
CA ILE A 88 -9.42 5.98 -1.05
C ILE A 88 -8.18 6.77 -1.45
N VAL A 89 -7.04 6.48 -0.81
CA VAL A 89 -5.75 7.09 -1.12
C VAL A 89 -4.76 6.04 -1.58
N SER A 90 -4.24 6.21 -2.78
CA SER A 90 -3.22 5.33 -3.33
C SER A 90 -2.05 6.08 -3.96
N ARG A 91 -0.95 5.36 -4.22
CA ARG A 91 0.25 5.96 -4.81
C ARG A 91 0.12 6.21 -6.32
N GLY A 92 -0.83 5.54 -7.00
CA GLY A 92 -0.95 5.62 -8.46
C GLY A 92 0.18 4.87 -9.19
N TYR A 93 0.56 3.67 -8.72
CA TYR A 93 1.51 2.83 -9.43
C TYR A 93 0.94 2.36 -10.78
N GLY A 94 1.78 2.34 -11.82
CA GLY A 94 1.39 1.87 -13.14
C GLY A 94 0.73 2.95 -14.01
N ARG A 95 0.81 4.24 -13.61
CA ARG A 95 0.57 5.35 -14.54
C ARG A 95 1.60 5.27 -15.67
N GLY A 96 1.21 4.61 -16.78
CA GLY A 96 1.81 4.89 -18.07
C GLY A 96 1.30 6.25 -18.56
N ASP A 97 1.12 6.42 -19.87
CA ASP A 97 0.50 7.63 -20.46
C ASP A 97 -1.03 7.72 -20.22
N ALA A 98 -1.61 6.87 -19.36
CA ALA A 98 -3.03 6.87 -19.00
C ALA A 98 -3.26 7.65 -17.69
N ASP A 99 -4.34 8.42 -17.66
CA ASP A 99 -4.73 9.25 -16.50
C ASP A 99 -5.07 8.41 -15.26
N GLU A 100 -5.50 7.17 -15.45
CA GLU A 100 -5.85 6.21 -14.40
C GLU A 100 -5.13 4.87 -14.61
N ASN A 101 -4.72 4.22 -13.53
CA ASN A 101 -4.25 2.83 -13.60
C ASN A 101 -5.42 1.85 -13.48
N ASP A 102 -5.20 0.60 -13.95
CA ASP A 102 -6.24 -0.45 -13.98
C ASP A 102 -6.91 -0.66 -12.60
N GLU A 103 -6.15 -0.51 -11.51
CA GLU A 103 -6.65 -0.68 -10.13
C GLU A 103 -7.59 0.46 -9.72
N ALA A 104 -7.28 1.70 -10.13
CA ALA A 104 -8.13 2.85 -9.88
C ALA A 104 -9.39 2.82 -10.74
N ALA A 105 -9.28 2.43 -12.01
CA ALA A 105 -10.42 2.26 -12.89
C ALA A 105 -11.40 1.20 -12.35
N GLU A 106 -10.88 0.06 -11.84
CA GLU A 106 -11.69 -0.97 -11.19
C GLU A 106 -12.40 -0.43 -9.94
N LEU A 107 -11.70 0.32 -9.10
CA LEU A 107 -12.30 0.93 -7.90
C LEU A 107 -13.36 1.96 -8.25
N HIS A 108 -13.10 2.83 -9.23
CA HIS A 108 -14.06 3.83 -9.70
C HIS A 108 -15.33 3.20 -10.28
N GLN A 109 -15.18 2.12 -11.05
CA GLN A 109 -16.33 1.38 -11.57
C GLN A 109 -17.18 0.73 -10.47
N ARG A 110 -16.56 0.22 -9.41
CA ARG A 110 -17.23 -0.44 -8.28
C ARG A 110 -17.83 0.54 -7.28
N LEU A 111 -17.24 1.73 -7.18
CA LEU A 111 -17.53 2.75 -6.17
C LEU A 111 -17.47 4.15 -6.80
N PRO A 112 -18.38 4.48 -7.73
CA PRO A 112 -18.32 5.73 -8.50
C PRO A 112 -18.48 6.99 -7.65
N ASP A 113 -19.00 6.85 -6.44
CA ASP A 113 -19.28 7.91 -5.48
C ASP A 113 -18.27 7.97 -4.30
N VAL A 114 -17.23 7.12 -4.33
CA VAL A 114 -16.12 7.18 -3.36
C VAL A 114 -14.92 7.86 -4.02
N PRO A 115 -14.50 9.02 -3.54
CA PRO A 115 -13.33 9.70 -4.08
C PRO A 115 -12.07 8.83 -3.99
N HIS A 116 -11.27 8.82 -5.07
CA HIS A 116 -10.00 8.12 -5.11
C HIS A 116 -8.88 9.11 -5.45
N VAL A 117 -8.08 9.47 -4.45
CA VAL A 117 -6.94 10.37 -4.60
C VAL A 117 -5.67 9.57 -4.88
N GLN A 118 -5.08 9.78 -6.04
CA GLN A 118 -3.82 9.16 -6.43
C GLN A 118 -2.69 10.20 -6.37
N ASN A 119 -1.76 10.01 -5.44
CA ASN A 119 -0.59 10.88 -5.32
C ASN A 119 0.61 10.09 -4.78
N PRO A 120 1.82 10.20 -5.39
CA PRO A 120 3.05 9.64 -4.86
C PRO A 120 3.38 10.12 -3.43
N ASP A 121 3.05 11.38 -3.10
CA ASP A 121 3.08 11.90 -1.75
C ASP A 121 1.75 11.59 -1.04
N ARG A 122 1.83 10.62 -0.12
CA ARG A 122 0.67 10.16 0.63
C ARG A 122 0.18 11.15 1.67
N VAL A 123 1.05 12.03 2.17
CA VAL A 123 0.68 13.07 3.13
C VAL A 123 -0.17 14.11 2.41
N GLU A 124 0.28 14.54 1.25
CA GLU A 124 -0.48 15.45 0.40
C GLU A 124 -1.82 14.84 -0.07
N ALA A 125 -1.81 13.56 -0.48
CA ALA A 125 -3.06 12.88 -0.84
C ALA A 125 -4.07 12.82 0.32
N ALA A 126 -3.59 12.58 1.52
CA ALA A 126 -4.43 12.54 2.71
C ALA A 126 -4.96 13.95 3.08
N ARG A 127 -4.13 14.99 2.89
CA ARG A 127 -4.54 16.38 3.08
C ARG A 127 -5.67 16.76 2.12
N ILE A 128 -5.50 16.50 0.84
CA ILE A 128 -6.54 16.71 -0.19
C ILE A 128 -7.84 16.00 0.20
N ALA A 129 -7.76 14.71 0.60
CA ALA A 129 -8.93 13.94 1.00
C ALA A 129 -9.68 14.58 2.17
N VAL A 130 -8.98 15.10 3.18
CA VAL A 130 -9.62 15.69 4.36
C VAL A 130 -10.09 17.12 4.10
N GLU A 131 -9.25 17.98 3.52
CA GLU A 131 -9.52 19.40 3.39
C GLU A 131 -10.44 19.74 2.21
N GLU A 132 -10.29 19.05 1.07
CA GLU A 132 -11.05 19.36 -0.14
C GLU A 132 -12.28 18.47 -0.32
N LEU A 133 -12.20 17.20 0.14
CA LEU A 133 -13.28 16.21 -0.01
C LEU A 133 -14.04 15.97 1.29
N GLU A 134 -13.70 16.69 2.36
CA GLU A 134 -14.34 16.57 3.69
C GLU A 134 -14.45 15.15 4.20
N THR A 135 -13.41 14.35 3.97
CA THR A 135 -13.38 12.91 4.28
C THR A 135 -13.25 12.70 5.79
N GLU A 136 -14.05 11.78 6.32
CA GLU A 136 -14.03 11.37 7.73
C GLU A 136 -13.18 10.12 7.97
N LEU A 137 -12.88 9.34 6.92
CA LEU A 137 -12.06 8.13 6.97
C LEU A 137 -11.28 7.93 5.68
N ILE A 138 -10.00 7.63 5.79
CA ILE A 138 -9.11 7.31 4.64
C ILE A 138 -8.80 5.80 4.62
N LEU A 139 -8.92 5.20 3.43
CA LEU A 139 -8.53 3.82 3.15
C LEU A 139 -7.29 3.77 2.26
#